data_491a9b38de3ee8d44acb484e0c79868c
#
_entry.id   491a9b38de3ee8d44acb484e0c79868c
#
_cell.length_a   1.000
_cell.length_b   1.000
_cell.length_c   1.000
_cell.angle_alpha   90.00
_cell.angle_beta   90.00
_cell.angle_gamma   90.00
#
_symmetry.space_group_name_H-M   'P 1'
#
loop_
_entity.id
_entity.type
_entity.pdbx_description
1 polymer ?
#
loop_
_entity_poly.entity_id
_entity_poly.type
_entity_poly.pdbx_seq_one_letter_code
_entity_poly.pdbx_strand_id
1 'polypeptide(L)'
;MLENYKNIHLDIDLFFVNDVAFFLATSRDVGSIHCRAVLSKHNKRVANALRGVVNDYEQRGFTVISASGDLAFEPLKEWIKDELNVTLTTCDADSHVPRAENAIKFVKEQVRCIQSELDFAKYPRQLTIEMITRTVALINSFARRTLAHKTMSP
;
A
#
# COMPACT_ATOMS: atom_id res chain seq x y z
N MET A 1 11.01 15.23 -18.23
CA MET A 1 9.92 15.39 -17.24
C MET A 1 9.80 14.19 -16.27
N LEU A 2 10.03 12.96 -16.71
CA LEU A 2 10.02 11.77 -15.83
C LEU A 2 11.27 11.59 -14.97
N GLU A 3 12.37 12.24 -15.27
CA GLU A 3 13.63 12.11 -14.50
C GLU A 3 13.54 12.62 -13.06
N ASN A 4 12.66 13.59 -12.79
CA ASN A 4 12.48 14.17 -11.46
C ASN A 4 11.63 13.29 -10.50
N TYR A 5 10.98 12.23 -11.02
CA TYR A 5 10.10 11.34 -10.24
C TYR A 5 10.65 9.92 -10.09
N LYS A 6 11.94 9.70 -10.36
CA LYS A 6 12.56 8.37 -10.23
C LYS A 6 12.60 7.87 -8.79
N ASN A 7 12.67 8.79 -7.84
CA ASN A 7 12.79 8.50 -6.42
C ASN A 7 11.41 8.42 -5.77
N ILE A 8 11.10 7.30 -5.16
CA ILE A 8 9.81 7.01 -4.54
C ILE A 8 9.94 6.94 -3.02
N HIS A 9 9.05 7.66 -2.35
CA HIS A 9 8.85 7.60 -0.91
C HIS A 9 7.51 6.94 -0.62
N LEU A 10 7.52 5.87 0.17
CA LEU A 10 6.34 5.09 0.52
C LEU A 10 5.83 5.43 1.91
N ASP A 11 4.51 5.45 2.06
CA ASP A 11 3.84 5.34 3.35
C ASP A 11 3.20 3.96 3.43
N ILE A 12 3.51 3.18 4.47
CA ILE A 12 3.12 1.79 4.61
C ILE A 12 2.29 1.57 5.87
N ASP A 13 1.33 0.66 5.78
CA ASP A 13 0.49 0.28 6.91
C ASP A 13 -0.15 -1.10 6.70
N LEU A 14 -0.72 -1.67 7.76
CA LEU A 14 -1.46 -2.93 7.76
C LEU A 14 -2.92 -2.68 8.10
N PHE A 15 -3.82 -3.34 7.38
CA PHE A 15 -5.25 -3.26 7.67
C PHE A 15 -5.97 -4.59 7.45
N PHE A 16 -7.21 -4.68 7.92
CA PHE A 16 -8.05 -5.86 7.80
C PHE A 16 -9.36 -5.56 7.10
N VAL A 17 -9.78 -6.51 6.28
CA VAL A 17 -11.13 -6.59 5.71
C VAL A 17 -11.60 -8.04 5.78
N ASN A 18 -12.76 -8.31 6.39
CA ASN A 18 -13.33 -9.65 6.55
C ASN A 18 -12.29 -10.66 7.08
N ASP A 19 -11.59 -10.30 8.15
CA ASP A 19 -10.53 -11.10 8.81
C ASP A 19 -9.31 -11.43 7.94
N VAL A 20 -9.22 -10.84 6.74
CA VAL A 20 -8.03 -10.94 5.88
C VAL A 20 -7.13 -9.73 6.14
N ALA A 21 -5.87 -10.00 6.46
CA ALA A 21 -4.86 -8.95 6.63
C ALA A 21 -4.29 -8.53 5.27
N PHE A 22 -4.12 -7.21 5.11
CA PHE A 22 -3.51 -6.59 3.93
C PHE A 22 -2.39 -5.66 4.33
N PHE A 23 -1.31 -5.72 3.57
CA PHE A 23 -0.25 -4.72 3.56
C PHE A 23 -0.59 -3.68 2.50
N LEU A 24 -0.54 -2.40 2.87
CA LEU A 24 -0.74 -1.28 1.96
C LEU A 24 0.54 -0.45 1.89
N ALA A 25 0.90 -0.03 0.69
CA ALA A 25 1.91 0.98 0.46
C ALA A 25 1.34 2.05 -0.49
N THR A 26 1.50 3.31 -0.16
CA THR A 26 1.13 4.43 -1.02
C THR A 26 2.32 5.33 -1.28
N SER A 27 2.52 5.72 -2.53
CA SER A 27 3.60 6.63 -2.91
C SER A 27 3.23 8.08 -2.64
N ARG A 28 4.17 8.84 -2.05
CA ARG A 28 4.04 10.30 -1.90
C ARG A 28 4.20 11.02 -3.23
N ASP A 29 4.99 10.47 -4.12
CA ASP A 29 5.47 11.14 -5.34
C ASP A 29 4.50 10.96 -6.50
N VAL A 30 4.06 9.72 -6.75
CA VAL A 30 3.13 9.41 -7.84
C VAL A 30 1.72 9.07 -7.37
N GLY A 31 1.52 8.89 -6.06
CA GLY A 31 0.21 8.68 -5.45
C GLY A 31 -0.43 7.32 -5.76
N SER A 32 0.31 6.37 -6.32
CA SER A 32 -0.16 5.01 -6.52
C SER A 32 -0.34 4.29 -5.20
N ILE A 33 -1.32 3.40 -5.15
CA ILE A 33 -1.59 2.51 -4.02
C ILE A 33 -1.24 1.09 -4.44
N HIS A 34 -0.46 0.41 -3.61
CA HIS A 34 -0.19 -1.02 -3.72
C HIS A 34 -0.81 -1.72 -2.51
N CYS A 35 -1.51 -2.82 -2.75
CA CYS A 35 -2.12 -3.60 -1.69
C CYS A 35 -1.85 -5.08 -1.93
N ARG A 36 -1.36 -5.79 -0.91
CA ARG A 36 -1.06 -7.21 -0.97
C ARG A 36 -1.66 -7.93 0.22
N ALA A 37 -2.39 -9.02 -0.03
CA ALA A 37 -2.86 -9.88 1.05
C ALA A 37 -1.68 -10.53 1.77
N VAL A 38 -1.68 -10.47 3.11
CA VAL A 38 -0.71 -11.12 3.96
C VAL A 38 -1.42 -12.18 4.80
N LEU A 39 -0.88 -13.40 4.84
CA LEU A 39 -1.54 -14.51 5.55
C LEU A 39 -1.49 -14.36 7.07
N SER A 40 -0.61 -13.52 7.58
CA SER A 40 -0.46 -13.19 8.99
C SER A 40 0.41 -11.95 9.15
N LYS A 41 0.37 -11.32 10.32
CA LYS A 41 1.24 -10.18 10.66
C LYS A 41 2.71 -10.59 10.93
N HIS A 42 3.12 -11.82 10.61
CA HIS A 42 4.52 -12.23 10.77
C HIS A 42 5.43 -11.37 9.90
N ASN A 43 6.50 -10.88 10.49
CA ASN A 43 7.48 -9.98 9.88
C ASN A 43 7.96 -10.46 8.51
N LYS A 44 8.23 -11.76 8.35
CA LYS A 44 8.67 -12.34 7.08
C LYS A 44 7.66 -12.15 5.93
N ARG A 45 6.35 -12.21 6.22
CA ARG A 45 5.29 -12.05 5.21
C ARG A 45 5.10 -10.59 4.84
N VAL A 46 5.17 -9.71 5.82
CA VAL A 46 5.14 -8.26 5.62
C VAL A 46 6.37 -7.82 4.81
N ALA A 47 7.55 -8.34 5.17
CA ALA A 47 8.79 -8.11 4.44
C ALA A 47 8.69 -8.53 2.97
N ASN A 48 8.13 -9.71 2.69
CA ASN A 48 7.91 -10.18 1.32
C ASN A 48 6.89 -9.31 0.56
N ALA A 49 5.86 -8.82 1.22
CA ALA A 49 4.89 -7.90 0.62
C ALA A 49 5.57 -6.58 0.21
N LEU A 50 6.39 -6.00 1.09
CA LEU A 50 7.15 -4.80 0.80
C LEU A 50 8.17 -5.04 -0.34
N ARG A 51 8.92 -6.16 -0.31
CA ARG A 51 9.82 -6.54 -1.41
C ARG A 51 9.08 -6.59 -2.75
N GLY A 52 7.89 -7.18 -2.77
CA GLY A 52 7.07 -7.22 -3.97
C GLY A 52 6.67 -5.83 -4.47
N VAL A 53 6.33 -4.90 -3.58
CA VAL A 53 6.02 -3.50 -3.95
C VAL A 53 7.26 -2.80 -4.49
N VAL A 54 8.42 -2.95 -3.84
CA VAL A 54 9.69 -2.37 -4.33
C VAL A 54 10.01 -2.87 -5.72
N ASN A 55 9.91 -4.18 -5.96
CA ASN A 55 10.12 -4.77 -7.28
C ASN A 55 9.16 -4.21 -8.34
N ASP A 56 7.88 -3.99 -7.99
CA ASP A 56 6.90 -3.40 -8.91
C ASP A 56 7.31 -1.99 -9.38
N TYR A 57 7.90 -1.19 -8.48
CA TYR A 57 8.44 0.13 -8.82
C TYR A 57 9.72 0.03 -9.66
N GLU A 58 10.66 -0.85 -9.29
CA GLU A 58 11.93 -1.04 -9.99
C GLU A 58 11.71 -1.51 -11.44
N GLN A 59 10.78 -2.43 -11.67
CA GLN A 59 10.41 -2.88 -13.01
C GLN A 59 9.87 -1.77 -13.92
N ARG A 60 9.35 -0.69 -13.31
CA ARG A 60 8.87 0.50 -14.02
C ARG A 60 9.91 1.61 -14.11
N GLY A 61 11.14 1.36 -13.67
CA GLY A 61 12.26 2.30 -13.72
C GLY A 61 12.28 3.34 -12.59
N PHE A 62 11.53 3.09 -11.49
CA PHE A 62 11.56 3.89 -10.28
C PHE A 62 12.48 3.27 -9.24
N THR A 63 12.99 4.09 -8.33
CA THR A 63 13.79 3.63 -7.19
C THR A 63 13.09 4.02 -5.89
N VAL A 64 12.77 3.04 -5.05
CA VAL A 64 12.21 3.30 -3.72
C VAL A 64 13.36 3.64 -2.78
N ILE A 65 13.35 4.86 -2.21
CA ILE A 65 14.41 5.34 -1.33
C ILE A 65 14.04 5.15 0.14
N SER A 66 12.80 5.46 0.48
CA SER A 66 12.36 5.42 1.88
C SER A 66 10.93 4.90 2.02
N ALA A 67 10.67 4.35 3.19
CA ALA A 67 9.34 3.98 3.64
C ALA A 67 9.07 4.57 5.02
N SER A 68 7.85 5.02 5.28
CA SER A 68 7.39 5.46 6.60
C SER A 68 6.23 4.58 7.05
N GLY A 69 6.29 4.09 8.28
CA GLY A 69 5.28 3.23 8.87
C GLY A 69 5.15 3.44 10.36
N ASP A 70 4.27 2.69 11.00
CA ASP A 70 4.13 2.68 12.45
C ASP A 70 5.24 1.85 13.13
N LEU A 71 5.27 1.86 14.46
CA LEU A 71 6.25 1.09 15.26
C LEU A 71 6.19 -0.43 15.03
N ALA A 72 5.09 -0.96 14.50
CA ALA A 72 4.97 -2.38 14.19
C ALA A 72 5.98 -2.85 13.14
N PHE A 73 6.51 -1.92 12.32
CA PHE A 73 7.52 -2.20 11.32
C PHE A 73 8.98 -2.10 11.83
N GLU A 74 9.20 -1.59 13.05
CA GLU A 74 10.55 -1.41 13.61
C GLU A 74 11.40 -2.69 13.57
N PRO A 75 10.87 -3.90 13.87
CA PRO A 75 11.64 -5.15 13.78
C PRO A 75 12.15 -5.49 12.37
N LEU A 76 11.60 -4.83 11.34
CA LEU A 76 11.98 -5.05 9.94
C LEU A 76 13.02 -4.06 9.42
N LYS A 77 13.36 -3.04 10.20
CA LYS A 77 14.16 -1.89 9.78
C LYS A 77 15.53 -2.28 9.23
N GLU A 78 16.27 -3.11 9.95
CA GLU A 78 17.58 -3.59 9.52
C GLU A 78 17.48 -4.42 8.24
N TRP A 79 16.54 -5.37 8.22
CA TRP A 79 16.31 -6.21 7.06
C TRP A 79 15.92 -5.40 5.81
N ILE A 80 15.03 -4.40 5.94
CA ILE A 80 14.60 -3.52 4.85
C ILE A 80 15.80 -2.73 4.30
N LYS A 81 16.67 -2.24 5.18
CA LYS A 81 17.87 -1.51 4.78
C LYS A 81 18.87 -2.41 4.05
N ASP A 82 19.13 -3.60 4.58
CA ASP A 82 20.15 -4.50 4.06
C ASP A 82 19.72 -5.18 2.75
N GLU A 83 18.46 -5.62 2.67
CA GLU A 83 17.96 -6.40 1.54
C GLU A 83 17.34 -5.55 0.42
N LEU A 84 16.75 -4.41 0.76
CA LEU A 84 16.03 -3.57 -0.20
C LEU A 84 16.72 -2.21 -0.43
N ASN A 85 17.75 -1.87 0.34
CA ASN A 85 18.41 -0.58 0.33
C ASN A 85 17.41 0.60 0.53
N VAL A 86 16.34 0.36 1.27
CA VAL A 86 15.28 1.32 1.60
C VAL A 86 15.45 1.78 3.04
N THR A 87 15.36 3.08 3.28
CA THR A 87 15.41 3.63 4.64
C THR A 87 14.02 3.61 5.26
N LEU A 88 13.82 2.81 6.31
CA LEU A 88 12.56 2.82 7.06
C LEU A 88 12.61 3.88 8.16
N THR A 89 11.60 4.76 8.18
CA THR A 89 11.33 5.68 9.27
C THR A 89 10.05 5.22 9.97
N THR A 90 10.15 4.95 11.27
CA THR A 90 8.99 4.62 12.09
C THR A 90 8.52 5.86 12.83
N CYS A 91 7.20 6.06 12.84
CA CYS A 91 6.55 7.12 13.59
C CYS A 91 6.13 6.60 14.96
N ASP A 92 6.15 7.46 15.99
CA ASP A 92 5.65 7.12 17.32
C ASP A 92 4.18 6.72 17.29
N ALA A 93 3.74 5.98 18.31
CA ALA A 93 2.39 5.39 18.39
C ALA A 93 1.24 6.41 18.25
N ASP A 94 1.48 7.69 18.57
CA ASP A 94 0.53 8.79 18.42
C ASP A 94 0.71 9.57 17.10
N SER A 95 1.75 9.25 16.32
CA SER A 95 2.04 9.88 15.04
C SER A 95 1.74 8.90 13.92
N HIS A 96 0.47 8.81 13.57
CA HIS A 96 0.01 8.01 12.44
C HIS A 96 0.60 8.50 11.11
N VAL A 97 0.64 7.63 10.11
CA VAL A 97 1.00 7.99 8.73
C VAL A 97 -0.27 8.40 7.99
N PRO A 98 -0.66 9.69 8.02
CA PRO A 98 -2.01 10.13 7.61
C PRO A 98 -2.35 9.75 6.17
N ARG A 99 -1.33 9.65 5.32
CA ARG A 99 -1.52 9.31 3.92
C ARG A 99 -1.88 7.83 3.72
N ALA A 100 -1.22 6.93 4.44
CA ALA A 100 -1.54 5.49 4.43
C ALA A 100 -2.94 5.25 5.01
N GLU A 101 -3.28 5.90 6.14
CA GLU A 101 -4.61 5.80 6.74
C GLU A 101 -5.73 6.29 5.80
N ASN A 102 -5.53 7.44 5.15
CA ASN A 102 -6.49 7.96 4.17
C ASN A 102 -6.65 7.02 2.97
N ALA A 103 -5.56 6.41 2.50
CA ALA A 103 -5.61 5.42 1.43
C ALA A 103 -6.39 4.18 1.88
N ILE A 104 -6.14 3.66 3.08
CA ILE A 104 -6.89 2.53 3.67
C ILE A 104 -8.38 2.86 3.79
N LYS A 105 -8.71 4.02 4.34
CA LYS A 105 -10.09 4.48 4.46
C LYS A 105 -10.78 4.49 3.10
N PHE A 106 -10.15 5.08 2.11
CA PHE A 106 -10.69 5.17 0.76
C PHE A 106 -10.90 3.78 0.13
N VAL A 107 -9.91 2.88 0.21
CA VAL A 107 -10.05 1.50 -0.27
C VAL A 107 -11.19 0.78 0.42
N LYS A 108 -11.30 0.89 1.75
CA LYS A 108 -12.39 0.28 2.51
C LYS A 108 -13.77 0.82 2.13
N GLU A 109 -13.89 2.11 1.89
CA GLU A 109 -15.15 2.74 1.44
C GLU A 109 -15.58 2.18 0.07
N GLN A 110 -14.66 2.10 -0.90
CA GLN A 110 -14.95 1.54 -2.22
C GLN A 110 -15.35 0.06 -2.15
N VAL A 111 -14.66 -0.74 -1.33
CA VAL A 111 -14.99 -2.15 -1.13
C VAL A 111 -16.37 -2.31 -0.49
N ARG A 112 -16.74 -1.48 0.49
CA ARG A 112 -18.08 -1.50 1.08
C ARG A 112 -19.17 -1.21 0.07
N CYS A 113 -18.94 -0.27 -0.87
CA CYS A 113 -19.88 -0.04 -1.97
C CYS A 113 -20.12 -1.30 -2.80
N ILE A 114 -19.04 -2.01 -3.17
CA ILE A 114 -19.14 -3.29 -3.89
C ILE A 114 -19.88 -4.35 -3.05
N GLN A 115 -19.54 -4.45 -1.78
CA GLN A 115 -20.18 -5.41 -0.86
C GLN A 115 -21.67 -5.16 -0.68
N SER A 116 -22.11 -3.89 -0.68
CA SER A 116 -23.52 -3.56 -0.52
C SER A 116 -24.40 -4.00 -1.71
N GLU A 117 -23.80 -4.28 -2.85
CA GLU A 117 -24.48 -4.78 -4.06
C GLU A 117 -24.51 -6.32 -4.14
N LEU A 118 -23.83 -7.00 -3.22
CA LEU A 118 -23.71 -8.45 -3.21
C LEU A 118 -24.59 -9.07 -2.13
N ASP A 119 -25.41 -10.05 -2.49
CA ASP A 119 -26.33 -10.77 -1.60
C ASP A 119 -25.66 -11.81 -0.69
N PHE A 120 -24.40 -11.57 -0.26
CA PHE A 120 -23.67 -12.51 0.58
C PHE A 120 -23.63 -12.07 2.04
N ALA A 121 -24.04 -12.95 2.95
CA ALA A 121 -23.88 -12.72 4.39
C ALA A 121 -22.44 -12.85 4.88
N LYS A 122 -21.65 -13.67 4.20
CA LYS A 122 -20.22 -13.89 4.47
C LYS A 122 -19.44 -13.96 3.15
N TYR A 123 -18.28 -13.34 3.13
CA TYR A 123 -17.41 -13.31 1.95
C TYR A 123 -16.30 -14.35 2.09
N PRO A 124 -16.15 -15.27 1.12
CA PRO A 124 -14.99 -16.12 1.07
C PRO A 124 -13.71 -15.29 1.02
N ARG A 125 -12.65 -15.81 1.65
CA ARG A 125 -11.36 -15.11 1.71
C ARG A 125 -10.85 -14.69 0.33
N GLN A 126 -10.92 -15.61 -0.65
CA GLN A 126 -10.47 -15.34 -2.02
C GLN A 126 -11.25 -14.18 -2.64
N LEU A 127 -12.56 -14.13 -2.43
CA LEU A 127 -13.39 -13.03 -2.93
C LEU A 127 -12.99 -11.68 -2.29
N THR A 128 -12.69 -11.69 -0.99
CA THR A 128 -12.20 -10.49 -0.29
C THR A 128 -10.87 -10.00 -0.89
N ILE A 129 -9.94 -10.91 -1.17
CA ILE A 129 -8.66 -10.57 -1.80
C ILE A 129 -8.87 -9.99 -3.19
N GLU A 130 -9.71 -10.60 -4.01
CA GLU A 130 -10.02 -10.12 -5.37
C GLU A 130 -10.71 -8.74 -5.35
N MET A 131 -11.68 -8.53 -4.46
CA MET A 131 -12.33 -7.23 -4.30
C MET A 131 -11.32 -6.11 -4.00
N ILE A 132 -10.42 -6.34 -3.03
CA ILE A 132 -9.38 -5.36 -2.69
C ILE A 132 -8.44 -5.13 -3.87
N THR A 133 -7.94 -6.18 -4.50
CA THR A 133 -6.99 -6.09 -5.62
C THR A 133 -7.60 -5.32 -6.79
N ARG A 134 -8.84 -5.63 -7.18
CA ARG A 134 -9.54 -4.95 -8.27
C ARG A 134 -9.86 -3.49 -7.92
N THR A 135 -10.30 -3.23 -6.70
CA THR A 135 -10.56 -1.87 -6.21
C THR A 135 -9.30 -1.02 -6.30
N VAL A 136 -8.17 -1.51 -5.84
CA VAL A 136 -6.89 -0.78 -5.91
C VAL A 136 -6.47 -0.55 -7.36
N ALA A 137 -6.63 -1.53 -8.25
CA ALA A 137 -6.35 -1.38 -9.67
C ALA A 137 -7.22 -0.30 -10.31
N LEU A 138 -8.53 -0.27 -10.01
CA LEU A 138 -9.44 0.77 -10.47
C LEU A 138 -9.05 2.16 -9.93
N ILE A 139 -8.74 2.26 -8.65
CA ILE A 139 -8.30 3.51 -8.03
C ILE A 139 -7.06 4.07 -8.75
N ASN A 140 -6.09 3.21 -9.06
CA ASN A 140 -4.87 3.61 -9.76
C ASN A 140 -5.09 3.91 -11.25
N SER A 141 -6.20 3.45 -11.84
CA SER A 141 -6.50 3.72 -13.26
C SER A 141 -7.03 5.13 -13.52
N PHE A 142 -7.39 5.88 -12.46
CA PHE A 142 -7.94 7.23 -12.60
C PHE A 142 -6.99 8.28 -12.03
N ALA A 143 -6.82 9.37 -12.77
CA ALA A 143 -6.07 10.53 -12.29
C ALA A 143 -6.77 11.15 -11.07
N ARG A 144 -6.02 11.43 -10.01
CA ARG A 144 -6.54 12.07 -8.80
C ARG A 144 -6.18 13.55 -8.79
N ARG A 145 -7.15 14.41 -8.43
CA ARG A 145 -6.95 15.87 -8.36
C ARG A 145 -5.87 16.32 -7.37
N THR A 146 -5.54 15.48 -6.40
CA THR A 146 -4.58 15.77 -5.31
C THR A 146 -3.16 15.28 -5.60
N LEU A 147 -2.91 14.71 -6.79
CA LEU A 147 -1.61 14.16 -7.16
C LEU A 147 -0.83 15.10 -8.06
N ALA A 148 0.47 14.88 -8.17
CA ALA A 148 1.42 15.72 -8.91
C ALA A 148 1.03 15.97 -10.37
N HIS A 149 0.20 15.11 -10.96
CA HIS A 149 -0.36 15.27 -12.31
C HIS A 149 -1.88 15.22 -12.29
N LYS A 150 -2.52 16.31 -12.73
CA LYS A 150 -3.99 16.43 -12.84
C LYS A 150 -4.60 15.58 -13.97
N THR A 151 -3.79 15.11 -14.90
CA THR A 151 -4.24 14.49 -16.17
C THR A 151 -3.72 13.07 -16.39
N MET A 152 -2.79 12.58 -15.57
CA MET A 152 -2.23 11.23 -15.70
C MET A 152 -2.59 10.38 -14.49
N SER A 153 -2.96 9.13 -14.73
CA SER A 153 -3.09 8.12 -13.66
C SER A 153 -1.73 7.76 -13.08
N PRO A 154 -1.70 7.36 -11.79
CA PRO A 154 -0.47 6.92 -11.12
C PRO A 154 0.17 5.70 -11.78
#